data_d6a2ba95d4afccaea5aea94c9c194dfa
#
_entry.id   d6a2ba95d4afccaea5aea94c9c194dfa
#
_cell.length_a   1.000
_cell.length_b   1.000
_cell.length_c   1.000
_cell.angle_alpha   90.00
_cell.angle_beta   90.00
_cell.angle_gamma   90.00
#
_symmetry.space_group_name_H-M   'P 1'
#
loop_
_entity.id
_entity.type
_entity.pdbx_description
1 polymer ?
#
loop_
_entity_poly.entity_id
_entity_poly.type
_entity_poly.pdbx_seq_one_letter_code
_entity_poly.pdbx_strand_id
1 'polypeptide(L)'
;MRIALLLRGIMLLGVICFVGCETKVADTSRTIEGRATKTQPRQTLVEARKGFVTKIVHAGEPPAKPDVPDGKVFELISYKSPVGPLAAYVTPNPGDGKKHPAIVWITGGDNNSIGDVWSRQPRNNDQSVSAFRKAGIVVMFPSQRGGNDNPGKREGFLGEVDDILAATDHLASLDYVDPNQIYLGGHSTGGTLAILVGECSERYKAIYSLGPVAHPSQYGGQYIYCDPKDVKEGLVRSPIDWLHCVESPIYVIEGSEGNWEGSISLMESANVNSNIQFFRVRGYDHFSVISPVTEKIAQKIIDRKPEFERRDLIGLK
;
A
#
# COMPACT_ATOMS: atom_id res chain seq x y z
N MET A 1 38.67 -3.05 50.73
CA MET A 1 39.83 -2.16 50.50
C MET A 1 39.38 -1.09 49.54
N ARG A 2 38.86 -0.04 50.05
CA ARG A 2 39.29 1.37 50.09
C ARG A 2 40.24 1.78 48.96
N ILE A 3 39.84 2.71 48.09
CA ILE A 3 40.32 4.10 48.18
C ILE A 3 39.36 4.99 47.34
N ALA A 4 38.83 6.01 48.01
CA ALA A 4 38.15 7.18 47.42
C ALA A 4 39.22 8.24 47.11
N LEU A 5 39.08 9.02 46.05
CA LEU A 5 39.78 10.28 45.89
C LEU A 5 38.84 11.40 45.50
N LEU A 6 38.62 12.31 46.42
CA LEU A 6 38.06 13.66 46.25
C LEU A 6 39.12 14.55 45.58
N LEU A 7 38.72 15.41 44.67
CA LEU A 7 39.45 16.65 44.37
C LEU A 7 38.47 17.81 44.25
N ARG A 8 38.72 18.79 45.14
CA ARG A 8 37.99 20.08 45.30
C ARG A 8 38.54 21.10 44.29
N GLY A 9 37.62 21.93 43.79
CA GLY A 9 37.61 23.37 43.80
C GLY A 9 38.52 24.14 42.89
N ILE A 10 38.00 25.13 42.27
CA ILE A 10 38.35 26.53 42.50
C ILE A 10 37.39 27.37 41.64
N MET A 11 36.64 28.24 42.34
CA MET A 11 35.75 29.25 41.79
C MET A 11 36.58 30.50 41.51
N LEU A 12 36.62 31.00 40.28
CA LEU A 12 37.20 32.30 39.96
C LEU A 12 36.07 33.26 39.50
N LEU A 13 35.77 34.24 40.34
CA LEU A 13 34.94 35.38 40.01
C LEU A 13 35.73 36.36 39.13
N GLY A 14 35.26 36.56 37.91
CA GLY A 14 35.74 37.67 37.05
C GLY A 14 34.71 38.76 36.97
N VAL A 15 34.97 39.89 37.55
CA VAL A 15 34.20 41.14 37.42
C VAL A 15 34.53 41.75 36.06
N ILE A 16 33.54 41.94 35.19
CA ILE A 16 33.69 42.73 33.96
C ILE A 16 32.84 43.96 34.04
N CYS A 17 33.53 45.11 33.98
CA CYS A 17 32.94 46.45 33.92
C CYS A 17 32.15 46.68 32.65
N PHE A 18 30.90 47.21 32.81
CA PHE A 18 30.12 47.74 31.69
C PHE A 18 30.64 49.14 31.32
N VAL A 19 31.10 49.27 30.09
CA VAL A 19 31.24 50.57 29.46
C VAL A 19 30.03 50.73 28.52
N GLY A 20 29.20 51.72 28.78
CA GLY A 20 28.04 52.04 27.96
C GLY A 20 28.47 52.70 26.63
N CYS A 21 27.97 52.18 25.54
CA CYS A 21 27.99 52.86 24.27
C CYS A 21 26.56 52.95 23.74
N GLU A 22 25.99 54.15 23.78
CA GLU A 22 24.68 54.46 23.19
C GLU A 22 24.84 54.46 21.67
N THR A 23 24.30 53.45 20.98
CA THR A 23 24.12 53.49 19.55
C THR A 23 22.64 53.74 19.21
N LYS A 24 22.38 54.83 18.49
CA LYS A 24 21.10 55.22 17.93
C LYS A 24 20.55 54.08 17.05
N VAL A 25 19.39 53.54 17.39
CA VAL A 25 18.62 52.63 16.56
C VAL A 25 18.01 53.41 15.41
N ALA A 26 18.46 53.18 14.19
CA ALA A 26 17.77 53.64 13.00
C ALA A 26 16.59 52.66 12.74
N ASP A 27 15.39 53.21 12.76
CA ASP A 27 14.15 52.55 12.37
C ASP A 27 14.20 52.29 10.84
N THR A 28 14.43 51.05 10.47
CA THR A 28 14.22 50.56 9.10
C THR A 28 13.12 49.54 9.11
N SER A 29 11.88 50.02 9.14
CA SER A 29 10.72 49.22 8.76
C SER A 29 10.79 48.86 7.28
N ARG A 30 11.57 47.83 6.94
CA ARG A 30 11.46 47.15 5.65
C ARG A 30 10.26 46.21 5.70
N THR A 31 9.19 46.63 5.05
CA THR A 31 8.10 45.75 4.61
C THR A 31 8.70 44.60 3.84
N ILE A 32 8.72 43.41 4.46
CA ILE A 32 9.02 42.17 3.76
C ILE A 32 7.75 41.86 2.97
N GLU A 33 7.70 42.33 1.73
CA GLU A 33 6.77 41.82 0.74
C GLU A 33 7.06 40.30 0.61
N GLY A 34 6.14 39.49 1.12
CA GLY A 34 6.18 38.06 1.01
C GLY A 34 6.14 37.64 -0.45
N ARG A 35 7.32 37.41 -1.02
CA ARG A 35 7.48 36.77 -2.31
C ARG A 35 6.95 35.36 -2.14
N ALA A 36 5.67 35.12 -2.46
CA ALA A 36 5.10 33.79 -2.58
C ALA A 36 5.99 33.03 -3.57
N THR A 37 6.90 32.23 -3.06
CA THR A 37 7.64 31.25 -3.86
C THR A 37 6.57 30.33 -4.42
N LYS A 38 6.32 30.42 -5.74
CA LYS A 38 5.57 29.39 -6.46
C LYS A 38 6.34 28.09 -6.20
N THR A 39 5.88 27.30 -5.25
CA THR A 39 6.35 25.91 -5.11
C THR A 39 6.09 25.24 -6.44
N GLN A 40 7.15 24.81 -7.11
CA GLN A 40 6.99 23.99 -8.31
C GLN A 40 6.13 22.77 -7.93
N PRO A 41 5.19 22.36 -8.79
CA PRO A 41 4.41 21.17 -8.53
C PRO A 41 5.37 19.99 -8.27
N ARG A 42 5.13 19.27 -7.20
CA ARG A 42 5.94 18.09 -6.83
C ARG A 42 5.72 17.03 -7.89
N GLN A 43 6.79 16.37 -8.36
CA GLN A 43 6.72 15.28 -9.33
C GLN A 43 5.78 14.19 -8.83
N THR A 44 4.98 13.59 -9.72
CA THR A 44 4.12 12.45 -9.41
C THR A 44 4.82 11.12 -9.68
N LEU A 45 4.33 10.02 -9.05
CA LEU A 45 4.83 8.68 -9.32
C LEU A 45 4.62 8.29 -10.79
N VAL A 46 3.50 8.70 -11.40
CA VAL A 46 3.21 8.46 -12.82
C VAL A 46 4.30 9.09 -13.71
N GLU A 47 4.69 10.33 -13.41
CA GLU A 47 5.78 11.02 -14.14
C GLU A 47 7.13 10.35 -13.90
N ALA A 48 7.44 9.94 -12.66
CA ALA A 48 8.68 9.26 -12.32
C ALA A 48 8.83 7.89 -13.00
N ARG A 49 7.72 7.17 -13.16
CA ARG A 49 7.67 5.87 -13.86
C ARG A 49 7.72 6.00 -15.38
N LYS A 50 7.37 7.17 -15.94
CA LYS A 50 7.31 7.38 -17.39
C LYS A 50 8.67 7.17 -18.05
N GLY A 51 8.78 6.11 -18.85
CA GLY A 51 10.02 5.74 -19.55
C GLY A 51 11.11 5.16 -18.64
N PHE A 52 10.79 4.90 -17.37
CA PHE A 52 11.70 4.18 -16.48
C PHE A 52 11.79 2.70 -16.91
N VAL A 53 13.03 2.23 -17.06
CA VAL A 53 13.31 0.82 -17.43
C VAL A 53 14.08 0.18 -16.29
N THR A 54 13.47 -0.80 -15.65
CA THR A 54 14.10 -1.56 -14.56
C THR A 54 15.18 -2.50 -15.07
N LYS A 55 16.26 -2.63 -14.31
CA LYS A 55 17.30 -3.60 -14.54
C LYS A 55 17.11 -4.83 -13.67
N ILE A 56 16.54 -5.88 -14.24
CA ILE A 56 16.36 -7.17 -13.55
C ILE A 56 17.72 -7.82 -13.32
N VAL A 57 18.06 -8.15 -12.09
CA VAL A 57 19.33 -8.76 -11.65
C VAL A 57 19.18 -10.23 -11.26
N HIS A 58 17.97 -10.71 -10.95
CA HIS A 58 17.69 -12.13 -10.74
C HIS A 58 16.26 -12.48 -11.21
N ALA A 59 16.04 -13.73 -11.55
CA ALA A 59 14.72 -14.24 -11.90
C ALA A 59 13.93 -14.58 -10.61
N GLY A 60 12.60 -14.57 -10.72
CA GLY A 60 11.71 -15.14 -9.73
C GLY A 60 11.62 -16.67 -9.81
N GLU A 61 10.65 -17.24 -9.07
CA GLU A 61 10.33 -18.66 -9.13
C GLU A 61 10.03 -19.13 -10.55
N PRO A 62 10.34 -20.38 -10.87
CA PRO A 62 9.99 -20.97 -12.17
C PRO A 62 8.48 -20.84 -12.44
N PRO A 63 8.11 -20.63 -13.73
CA PRO A 63 6.70 -20.52 -14.09
C PRO A 63 5.96 -21.84 -13.85
N ALA A 64 4.76 -21.75 -13.28
CA ALA A 64 3.84 -22.86 -13.09
C ALA A 64 2.44 -22.41 -13.49
N LYS A 65 1.68 -23.25 -14.18
CA LYS A 65 0.30 -22.89 -14.53
C LYS A 65 -0.52 -22.63 -13.27
N PRO A 66 -1.46 -21.66 -13.31
CA PRO A 66 -2.39 -21.51 -12.22
C PRO A 66 -3.29 -22.75 -12.12
N ASP A 67 -3.62 -23.14 -10.89
CA ASP A 67 -4.60 -24.20 -10.67
C ASP A 67 -5.98 -23.79 -11.20
N VAL A 68 -6.79 -24.78 -11.57
CA VAL A 68 -8.16 -24.50 -12.02
C VAL A 68 -9.11 -24.64 -10.83
N PRO A 69 -9.74 -23.54 -10.39
CA PRO A 69 -10.67 -23.60 -9.26
C PRO A 69 -11.98 -24.31 -9.62
N ASP A 70 -12.79 -24.67 -8.62
CA ASP A 70 -14.19 -25.00 -8.86
C ASP A 70 -14.91 -23.76 -9.44
N GLY A 71 -15.41 -23.86 -10.67
CA GLY A 71 -16.05 -22.78 -11.40
C GLY A 71 -17.30 -22.19 -10.72
N LYS A 72 -17.81 -22.82 -9.65
CA LYS A 72 -18.85 -22.27 -8.79
C LYS A 72 -18.34 -21.24 -7.78
N VAL A 73 -17.02 -21.27 -7.51
CA VAL A 73 -16.37 -20.38 -6.55
C VAL A 73 -15.62 -19.28 -7.27
N PHE A 74 -14.79 -19.66 -8.23
CA PHE A 74 -14.05 -18.76 -9.11
C PHE A 74 -13.95 -19.35 -10.51
N GLU A 75 -13.89 -18.47 -11.50
CA GLU A 75 -13.50 -18.79 -12.87
C GLU A 75 -12.05 -18.40 -13.07
N LEU A 76 -11.24 -19.28 -13.67
CA LEU A 76 -9.93 -18.95 -14.20
C LEU A 76 -10.13 -18.27 -15.55
N ILE A 77 -9.75 -17.01 -15.61
CA ILE A 77 -9.86 -16.17 -16.80
C ILE A 77 -8.49 -15.65 -17.25
N SER A 78 -8.47 -14.99 -18.40
CA SER A 78 -7.34 -14.21 -18.87
C SER A 78 -7.75 -12.77 -19.11
N TYR A 79 -6.94 -11.81 -18.67
CA TYR A 79 -7.14 -10.38 -18.91
C TYR A 79 -5.96 -9.79 -19.70
N LYS A 80 -6.22 -8.75 -20.48
CA LYS A 80 -5.22 -8.09 -21.32
C LYS A 80 -4.39 -7.11 -20.50
N SER A 81 -3.08 -7.24 -20.50
CA SER A 81 -2.13 -6.32 -19.86
C SER A 81 -1.11 -5.76 -20.86
N PRO A 82 -0.27 -4.78 -20.47
CA PRO A 82 0.81 -4.28 -21.33
C PRO A 82 1.84 -5.33 -21.77
N VAL A 83 2.02 -6.41 -21.00
CA VAL A 83 2.97 -7.49 -21.32
C VAL A 83 2.33 -8.67 -22.02
N GLY A 84 1.02 -8.64 -22.25
CA GLY A 84 0.26 -9.73 -22.88
C GLY A 84 -0.89 -10.22 -21.99
N PRO A 85 -1.49 -11.37 -22.31
CA PRO A 85 -2.57 -11.94 -21.52
C PRO A 85 -2.03 -12.47 -20.18
N LEU A 86 -2.68 -12.08 -19.06
CA LEU A 86 -2.36 -12.53 -17.71
C LEU A 86 -3.54 -13.29 -17.12
N ALA A 87 -3.28 -14.30 -16.30
CA ALA A 87 -4.31 -15.08 -15.62
C ALA A 87 -4.93 -14.33 -14.43
N ALA A 88 -6.20 -14.63 -14.12
CA ALA A 88 -6.84 -14.20 -12.88
C ALA A 88 -7.92 -15.18 -12.45
N TYR A 89 -8.23 -15.20 -11.16
CA TYR A 89 -9.48 -15.78 -10.67
C TYR A 89 -10.51 -14.67 -10.48
N VAL A 90 -11.73 -14.87 -10.97
CA VAL A 90 -12.84 -13.93 -10.79
C VAL A 90 -14.08 -14.67 -10.29
N THR A 91 -14.82 -14.06 -9.38
CA THR A 91 -16.13 -14.57 -8.97
C THR A 91 -17.06 -14.66 -10.18
N PRO A 92 -17.70 -15.82 -10.43
CA PRO A 92 -18.59 -16.00 -11.57
C PRO A 92 -19.82 -15.05 -11.50
N ASN A 93 -20.43 -14.80 -12.65
CA ASN A 93 -21.66 -13.99 -12.72
C ASN A 93 -22.74 -14.60 -11.81
N PRO A 94 -23.29 -13.85 -10.83
CA PRO A 94 -24.35 -14.37 -9.95
C PRO A 94 -25.65 -14.73 -10.69
N GLY A 95 -25.85 -14.27 -11.91
CA GLY A 95 -27.02 -14.59 -12.74
C GLY A 95 -28.33 -13.95 -12.26
N ASP A 96 -28.28 -12.98 -11.36
CA ASP A 96 -29.46 -12.30 -10.78
C ASP A 96 -29.90 -11.03 -11.55
N GLY A 97 -29.19 -10.72 -12.66
CA GLY A 97 -29.45 -9.56 -13.51
C GLY A 97 -29.07 -8.21 -12.89
N LYS A 98 -28.36 -8.21 -11.77
CA LYS A 98 -27.94 -6.98 -11.08
C LYS A 98 -26.46 -6.70 -11.31
N LYS A 99 -26.08 -5.45 -11.04
CA LYS A 99 -24.67 -5.04 -10.94
C LYS A 99 -24.22 -5.05 -9.49
N HIS A 100 -23.05 -5.64 -9.25
CA HIS A 100 -22.47 -5.85 -7.93
C HIS A 100 -21.25 -4.96 -7.70
N PRO A 101 -20.96 -4.53 -6.47
CA PRO A 101 -19.67 -3.94 -6.14
C PRO A 101 -18.57 -4.97 -6.37
N ALA A 102 -17.38 -4.51 -6.72
CA ALA A 102 -16.26 -5.40 -7.03
C ALA A 102 -14.94 -4.93 -6.41
N ILE A 103 -14.10 -5.88 -6.04
CA ILE A 103 -12.78 -5.62 -5.48
C ILE A 103 -11.71 -6.42 -6.23
N VAL A 104 -10.63 -5.75 -6.61
CA VAL A 104 -9.37 -6.41 -6.96
C VAL A 104 -8.64 -6.65 -5.65
N TRP A 105 -8.25 -7.90 -5.38
CA TRP A 105 -7.49 -8.25 -4.18
C TRP A 105 -6.13 -8.84 -4.53
N ILE A 106 -5.07 -8.29 -3.95
CA ILE A 106 -3.69 -8.70 -4.16
C ILE A 106 -3.24 -9.47 -2.92
N THR A 107 -2.90 -10.75 -3.09
CA THR A 107 -2.42 -11.60 -1.99
C THR A 107 -1.04 -11.17 -1.48
N GLY A 108 -0.70 -11.58 -0.26
CA GLY A 108 0.63 -11.39 0.31
C GLY A 108 1.64 -12.43 -0.19
N GLY A 109 2.90 -12.22 0.12
CA GLY A 109 3.99 -13.11 -0.29
C GLY A 109 4.35 -12.94 -1.78
N ASP A 110 4.34 -14.02 -2.54
CA ASP A 110 4.46 -13.96 -4.00
C ASP A 110 3.14 -13.44 -4.60
N ASN A 111 3.05 -12.13 -4.71
CA ASN A 111 1.87 -11.46 -5.24
C ASN A 111 1.77 -11.49 -6.78
N ASN A 112 2.81 -11.97 -7.47
CA ASN A 112 2.77 -12.14 -8.93
C ASN A 112 2.01 -13.40 -9.34
N SER A 113 2.02 -14.45 -8.52
CA SER A 113 1.31 -15.70 -8.78
C SER A 113 0.03 -15.79 -7.95
N ILE A 114 -0.95 -16.49 -8.49
CA ILE A 114 -2.18 -16.85 -7.79
C ILE A 114 -2.19 -18.35 -7.49
N GLY A 115 -2.66 -18.72 -6.32
CA GLY A 115 -2.80 -20.09 -5.85
C GLY A 115 -4.18 -20.36 -5.29
N ASP A 116 -4.32 -21.35 -4.43
CA ASP A 116 -5.61 -21.73 -3.82
C ASP A 116 -6.16 -20.61 -2.92
N VAL A 117 -7.11 -19.85 -3.45
CA VAL A 117 -7.90 -18.83 -2.74
C VAL A 117 -9.38 -19.23 -2.62
N TRP A 118 -9.75 -20.46 -2.99
CA TRP A 118 -11.13 -20.96 -2.93
C TRP A 118 -11.37 -21.95 -1.81
N SER A 119 -10.35 -22.67 -1.37
CA SER A 119 -10.44 -23.58 -0.23
C SER A 119 -10.63 -22.79 1.07
N ARG A 120 -11.24 -23.47 2.05
CA ARG A 120 -11.42 -22.87 3.37
C ARG A 120 -10.06 -22.60 4.03
N GLN A 121 -9.80 -21.34 4.32
CA GLN A 121 -8.60 -20.89 5.03
C GLN A 121 -8.87 -20.75 6.55
N PRO A 122 -7.85 -20.91 7.39
CA PRO A 122 -7.97 -20.67 8.82
C PRO A 122 -8.17 -19.18 9.09
N ARG A 123 -9.03 -18.87 10.07
CA ARG A 123 -9.38 -17.48 10.39
C ARG A 123 -8.17 -16.59 10.74
N ASN A 124 -7.17 -17.19 11.34
CA ASN A 124 -5.93 -16.46 11.71
C ASN A 124 -4.98 -16.20 10.52
N ASN A 125 -5.33 -16.63 9.32
CA ASN A 125 -4.62 -16.30 8.07
C ASN A 125 -5.52 -16.58 6.84
N ASP A 126 -6.66 -15.88 6.73
CA ASP A 126 -7.57 -16.05 5.58
C ASP A 126 -7.13 -15.19 4.38
N GLN A 127 -6.16 -15.67 3.63
CA GLN A 127 -5.72 -15.03 2.39
C GLN A 127 -6.76 -15.11 1.26
N SER A 128 -7.80 -15.94 1.40
CA SER A 128 -8.90 -16.03 0.43
C SER A 128 -9.87 -14.86 0.51
N VAL A 129 -9.77 -14.04 1.57
CA VAL A 129 -10.69 -12.93 1.88
C VAL A 129 -12.16 -13.26 1.62
N SER A 130 -12.52 -14.46 2.01
CA SER A 130 -13.82 -15.09 1.70
C SER A 130 -15.02 -14.24 2.14
N ALA A 131 -14.81 -13.29 3.04
CA ALA A 131 -15.82 -12.34 3.50
C ALA A 131 -16.43 -11.52 2.36
N PHE A 132 -15.61 -11.08 1.40
CA PHE A 132 -16.12 -10.30 0.25
C PHE A 132 -17.08 -11.13 -0.59
N ARG A 133 -16.67 -12.32 -0.99
CA ARG A 133 -17.51 -13.22 -1.79
C ARG A 133 -18.79 -13.62 -1.06
N LYS A 134 -18.70 -13.92 0.25
CA LYS A 134 -19.87 -14.25 1.09
C LYS A 134 -20.86 -13.08 1.20
N ALA A 135 -20.38 -11.83 1.09
CA ALA A 135 -21.19 -10.63 1.09
C ALA A 135 -21.79 -10.29 -0.29
N GLY A 136 -21.52 -11.07 -1.34
CA GLY A 136 -22.01 -10.81 -2.70
C GLY A 136 -21.17 -9.76 -3.46
N ILE A 137 -19.93 -9.50 -3.03
CA ILE A 137 -18.98 -8.63 -3.73
C ILE A 137 -18.22 -9.51 -4.73
N VAL A 138 -18.12 -9.06 -5.97
CA VAL A 138 -17.31 -9.69 -7.00
C VAL A 138 -15.83 -9.50 -6.64
N VAL A 139 -15.08 -10.60 -6.56
CA VAL A 139 -13.65 -10.58 -6.21
C VAL A 139 -12.84 -11.03 -7.39
N MET A 140 -11.77 -10.29 -7.70
CA MET A 140 -10.78 -10.69 -8.68
C MET A 140 -9.41 -10.79 -8.01
N PHE A 141 -8.76 -11.95 -8.16
CA PHE A 141 -7.37 -12.19 -7.79
C PHE A 141 -6.52 -12.22 -9.07
N PRO A 142 -5.82 -11.13 -9.43
CA PRO A 142 -5.00 -11.10 -10.62
C PRO A 142 -3.64 -11.75 -10.37
N SER A 143 -3.22 -12.65 -11.24
CA SER A 143 -1.81 -12.98 -11.43
C SER A 143 -1.17 -11.89 -12.29
N GLN A 144 0.09 -11.60 -12.05
CA GLN A 144 0.78 -10.47 -12.67
C GLN A 144 1.93 -10.97 -13.55
N ARG A 145 2.64 -10.06 -14.20
CA ARG A 145 3.80 -10.38 -15.07
C ARG A 145 4.79 -11.32 -14.40
N GLY A 146 5.24 -12.35 -15.12
CA GLY A 146 6.20 -13.34 -14.63
C GLY A 146 5.74 -14.20 -13.46
N GLY A 147 4.47 -14.06 -13.02
CA GLY A 147 3.84 -14.98 -12.08
C GLY A 147 3.09 -16.09 -12.81
N ASN A 148 2.90 -17.23 -12.19
CA ASN A 148 2.40 -18.42 -12.83
C ASN A 148 3.16 -18.67 -14.17
N ASP A 149 2.46 -18.96 -15.28
CA ASP A 149 3.03 -19.06 -16.65
C ASP A 149 2.75 -17.80 -17.49
N ASN A 150 2.52 -16.67 -16.86
CA ASN A 150 2.25 -15.39 -17.49
C ASN A 150 3.49 -14.85 -18.25
N PRO A 151 3.27 -14.10 -19.35
CA PRO A 151 4.34 -13.36 -20.04
C PRO A 151 4.94 -12.26 -19.16
N GLY A 152 6.08 -11.73 -19.61
CA GLY A 152 6.82 -10.68 -18.91
C GLY A 152 7.80 -11.24 -17.89
N LYS A 153 8.33 -10.33 -17.07
CA LYS A 153 9.24 -10.65 -15.95
C LYS A 153 8.74 -9.96 -14.71
N ARG A 154 8.96 -10.55 -13.57
CA ARG A 154 8.73 -9.91 -12.27
C ARG A 154 9.64 -8.70 -12.15
N GLU A 155 9.07 -7.55 -11.86
CA GLU A 155 9.79 -6.29 -11.71
C GLU A 155 9.81 -5.80 -10.25
N GLY A 156 9.01 -6.44 -9.39
CA GLY A 156 8.92 -6.13 -7.97
C GLY A 156 8.38 -4.72 -7.71
N PHE A 157 7.07 -4.58 -7.76
CA PHE A 157 6.33 -3.33 -7.48
C PHE A 157 6.50 -2.20 -8.52
N LEU A 158 7.01 -2.48 -9.71
CA LEU A 158 7.08 -1.49 -10.80
C LEU A 158 5.99 -1.79 -11.84
N GLY A 159 6.26 -2.61 -12.81
CA GLY A 159 5.31 -2.91 -13.87
C GLY A 159 4.06 -3.64 -13.39
N GLU A 160 4.10 -4.27 -12.22
CA GLU A 160 2.95 -4.88 -11.56
C GLU A 160 1.83 -3.85 -11.27
N VAL A 161 2.16 -2.57 -11.09
CA VAL A 161 1.16 -1.48 -10.99
C VAL A 161 0.30 -1.44 -12.24
N ASP A 162 0.91 -1.53 -13.42
CA ASP A 162 0.18 -1.48 -14.70
C ASP A 162 -0.66 -2.74 -14.93
N ASP A 163 -0.22 -3.88 -14.41
CA ASP A 163 -0.97 -5.14 -14.48
C ASP A 163 -2.23 -5.07 -13.60
N ILE A 164 -2.14 -4.49 -12.40
CA ILE A 164 -3.29 -4.29 -11.52
C ILE A 164 -4.28 -3.27 -12.12
N LEU A 165 -3.79 -2.19 -12.72
CA LEU A 165 -4.66 -1.25 -13.43
C LEU A 165 -5.41 -1.93 -14.58
N ALA A 166 -4.73 -2.78 -15.35
CA ALA A 166 -5.32 -3.56 -16.44
C ALA A 166 -6.33 -4.61 -15.92
N ALA A 167 -6.04 -5.27 -14.80
CA ALA A 167 -6.99 -6.17 -14.14
C ALA A 167 -8.24 -5.43 -13.67
N THR A 168 -8.07 -4.20 -13.17
CA THR A 168 -9.19 -3.34 -12.76
C THR A 168 -10.05 -2.93 -13.95
N ASP A 169 -9.44 -2.60 -15.10
CA ASP A 169 -10.16 -2.31 -16.35
C ASP A 169 -11.00 -3.51 -16.80
N HIS A 170 -10.42 -4.71 -16.74
CA HIS A 170 -11.13 -5.93 -17.07
C HIS A 170 -12.32 -6.16 -16.11
N LEU A 171 -12.09 -6.08 -14.80
CA LEU A 171 -13.13 -6.27 -13.78
C LEU A 171 -14.28 -5.28 -13.97
N ALA A 172 -13.98 -4.01 -14.22
CA ALA A 172 -14.98 -2.96 -14.44
C ALA A 172 -15.77 -3.14 -15.74
N SER A 173 -15.25 -3.90 -16.71
CA SER A 173 -15.91 -4.17 -18.00
C SER A 173 -16.94 -5.31 -17.93
N LEU A 174 -16.97 -6.10 -16.85
CA LEU A 174 -17.90 -7.21 -16.69
C LEU A 174 -19.34 -6.69 -16.52
N ASP A 175 -20.28 -7.28 -17.23
CA ASP A 175 -21.69 -6.81 -17.30
C ASP A 175 -22.42 -6.86 -15.95
N TYR A 176 -21.99 -7.74 -15.04
CA TYR A 176 -22.51 -7.90 -13.69
C TYR A 176 -21.76 -7.08 -12.62
N VAL A 177 -20.80 -6.23 -13.03
CA VAL A 177 -20.04 -5.36 -12.12
C VAL A 177 -20.55 -3.92 -12.22
N ASP A 178 -20.73 -3.24 -11.08
CA ASP A 178 -20.99 -1.80 -11.03
C ASP A 178 -19.66 -1.04 -11.16
N PRO A 179 -19.38 -0.39 -12.30
CA PRO A 179 -18.10 0.30 -12.52
C PRO A 179 -17.92 1.51 -11.60
N ASN A 180 -18.98 1.97 -10.93
CA ASN A 180 -18.90 3.03 -9.93
C ASN A 180 -18.65 2.51 -8.51
N GLN A 181 -18.51 1.19 -8.33
CA GLN A 181 -18.29 0.52 -7.05
C GLN A 181 -17.09 -0.43 -7.15
N ILE A 182 -15.97 0.11 -7.64
CA ILE A 182 -14.70 -0.62 -7.77
C ILE A 182 -13.80 -0.28 -6.58
N TYR A 183 -13.30 -1.31 -5.95
CA TYR A 183 -12.40 -1.25 -4.81
C TYR A 183 -11.08 -1.96 -5.11
N LEU A 184 -10.04 -1.60 -4.38
CA LEU A 184 -8.75 -2.28 -4.42
C LEU A 184 -8.37 -2.65 -3.00
N GLY A 185 -7.73 -3.79 -2.83
CA GLY A 185 -7.13 -4.14 -1.55
C GLY A 185 -6.01 -5.15 -1.71
N GLY A 186 -5.25 -5.32 -0.66
CA GLY A 186 -4.19 -6.30 -0.63
C GLY A 186 -3.57 -6.43 0.75
N HIS A 187 -2.84 -7.53 0.94
CA HIS A 187 -2.18 -7.85 2.19
C HIS A 187 -0.66 -7.92 1.99
N SER A 188 0.12 -7.39 2.94
CA SER A 188 1.59 -7.48 2.93
C SER A 188 2.19 -6.88 1.65
N THR A 189 2.89 -7.67 0.83
CA THR A 189 3.38 -7.28 -0.51
C THR A 189 2.24 -6.76 -1.38
N GLY A 190 1.07 -7.40 -1.35
CA GLY A 190 -0.13 -6.92 -2.04
C GLY A 190 -0.66 -5.60 -1.48
N GLY A 191 -0.54 -5.38 -0.17
CA GLY A 191 -0.88 -4.10 0.47
C GLY A 191 0.03 -2.97 0.01
N THR A 192 1.33 -3.23 -0.09
CA THR A 192 2.31 -2.27 -0.63
C THR A 192 2.01 -1.91 -2.09
N LEU A 193 1.74 -2.94 -2.92
CA LEU A 193 1.39 -2.71 -4.32
C LEU A 193 0.06 -1.93 -4.46
N ALA A 194 -0.92 -2.19 -3.58
CA ALA A 194 -2.19 -1.46 -3.60
C ALA A 194 -2.01 0.05 -3.34
N ILE A 195 -1.08 0.45 -2.46
CA ILE A 195 -0.75 1.87 -2.26
C ILE A 195 -0.14 2.45 -3.53
N LEU A 196 0.89 1.80 -4.12
CA LEU A 196 1.53 2.26 -5.37
C LEU A 196 0.55 2.41 -6.53
N VAL A 197 -0.43 1.51 -6.63
CA VAL A 197 -1.54 1.64 -7.61
C VAL A 197 -2.40 2.86 -7.31
N GLY A 198 -2.71 3.12 -6.03
CA GLY A 198 -3.45 4.31 -5.60
C GLY A 198 -2.70 5.62 -5.83
N GLU A 199 -1.36 5.60 -5.80
CA GLU A 199 -0.49 6.73 -6.14
C GLU A 199 -0.43 7.02 -7.66
N CYS A 200 -0.93 6.07 -8.47
CA CYS A 200 -0.98 6.18 -9.92
C CYS A 200 -2.40 6.33 -10.49
N SER A 201 -3.47 6.23 -9.67
CA SER A 201 -4.84 6.21 -10.17
C SER A 201 -5.88 6.60 -9.12
N GLU A 202 -6.86 7.42 -9.52
CA GLU A 202 -7.97 7.92 -8.70
C GLU A 202 -9.28 7.13 -8.85
N ARG A 203 -9.25 5.99 -9.55
CA ARG A 203 -10.48 5.28 -9.98
C ARG A 203 -11.22 4.51 -8.89
N TYR A 204 -10.59 4.29 -7.73
CA TYR A 204 -11.15 3.43 -6.69
C TYR A 204 -12.02 4.20 -5.71
N LYS A 205 -13.16 3.63 -5.33
CA LYS A 205 -14.01 4.17 -4.26
C LYS A 205 -13.29 4.18 -2.91
N ALA A 206 -12.48 3.16 -2.67
CA ALA A 206 -11.55 3.08 -1.56
C ALA A 206 -10.49 2.00 -1.85
N ILE A 207 -9.33 2.17 -1.22
CA ILE A 207 -8.22 1.22 -1.25
C ILE A 207 -7.95 0.77 0.19
N TYR A 208 -7.84 -0.55 0.39
CA TYR A 208 -7.59 -1.16 1.70
C TYR A 208 -6.23 -1.87 1.67
N SER A 209 -5.24 -1.25 2.27
CA SER A 209 -3.87 -1.77 2.34
C SER A 209 -3.62 -2.37 3.72
N LEU A 210 -3.53 -3.70 3.80
CA LEU A 210 -3.28 -4.41 5.03
C LEU A 210 -1.79 -4.76 5.14
N GLY A 211 -1.13 -4.28 6.18
CA GLY A 211 0.25 -4.61 6.50
C GLY A 211 1.30 -4.25 5.44
N PRO A 212 1.24 -3.09 4.77
CA PRO A 212 2.23 -2.69 3.78
C PRO A 212 3.58 -2.37 4.43
N VAL A 213 4.59 -2.17 3.58
CA VAL A 213 5.87 -1.58 3.99
C VAL A 213 6.09 -0.22 3.33
N ALA A 214 6.88 0.64 3.99
CA ALA A 214 7.25 1.96 3.48
C ALA A 214 8.18 1.87 2.26
N HIS A 215 9.10 0.91 2.31
CA HIS A 215 10.07 0.63 1.25
C HIS A 215 10.11 -0.88 0.98
N PRO A 216 9.93 -1.34 -0.28
CA PRO A 216 9.97 -2.77 -0.61
C PRO A 216 11.25 -3.48 -0.18
N SER A 217 12.38 -2.76 -0.04
CA SER A 217 13.62 -3.31 0.51
C SER A 217 13.46 -3.92 1.91
N GLN A 218 12.42 -3.55 2.65
CA GLN A 218 12.09 -4.11 3.96
C GLN A 218 11.60 -5.57 3.87
N TYR A 219 11.17 -6.04 2.69
CA TYR A 219 10.88 -7.45 2.43
C TYR A 219 12.14 -8.30 2.20
N GLY A 220 13.32 -7.67 2.12
CA GLY A 220 14.55 -8.34 1.70
C GLY A 220 14.60 -8.60 0.20
N GLY A 221 15.62 -9.32 -0.27
CA GLY A 221 15.84 -9.58 -1.69
C GLY A 221 14.85 -10.53 -2.37
N GLN A 222 13.96 -11.16 -1.61
CA GLN A 222 13.06 -12.20 -2.12
C GLN A 222 12.01 -11.65 -3.12
N TYR A 223 11.52 -10.41 -2.91
CA TYR A 223 10.47 -9.80 -3.73
C TYR A 223 10.97 -8.58 -4.52
N ILE A 224 12.28 -8.37 -4.55
CA ILE A 224 12.93 -7.29 -5.31
C ILE A 224 13.83 -7.90 -6.36
N TYR A 225 13.55 -7.66 -7.62
CA TYR A 225 14.23 -8.26 -8.75
C TYR A 225 15.27 -7.35 -9.40
N CYS A 226 15.34 -6.08 -8.98
CA CYS A 226 16.36 -5.10 -9.36
C CYS A 226 17.48 -4.99 -8.31
N ASP A 227 18.51 -4.19 -8.56
CA ASP A 227 19.54 -3.90 -7.56
C ASP A 227 18.94 -3.06 -6.41
N PRO A 228 18.86 -3.61 -5.18
CA PRO A 228 18.27 -2.89 -4.04
C PRO A 228 19.10 -1.69 -3.59
N LYS A 229 20.33 -1.52 -4.09
CA LYS A 229 21.20 -0.37 -3.82
C LYS A 229 21.01 0.77 -4.83
N ASP A 230 20.32 0.52 -5.95
CA ASP A 230 20.01 1.57 -6.90
C ASP A 230 18.89 2.45 -6.36
N VAL A 231 19.24 3.69 -6.02
CA VAL A 231 18.31 4.68 -5.45
C VAL A 231 17.11 4.96 -6.37
N LYS A 232 17.33 4.94 -7.68
CA LYS A 232 16.25 5.20 -8.65
C LYS A 232 15.27 4.03 -8.72
N GLU A 233 15.77 2.80 -8.67
CA GLU A 233 14.96 1.60 -8.58
C GLU A 233 14.14 1.58 -7.27
N GLY A 234 14.76 1.96 -6.16
CA GLY A 234 14.08 2.08 -4.87
C GLY A 234 12.98 3.14 -4.86
N LEU A 235 13.29 4.32 -5.41
CA LEU A 235 12.37 5.48 -5.40
C LEU A 235 11.03 5.17 -6.08
N VAL A 236 11.03 4.59 -7.28
CA VAL A 236 9.79 4.31 -8.06
C VAL A 236 8.94 3.17 -7.49
N ARG A 237 9.39 2.53 -6.41
CA ARG A 237 8.75 1.39 -5.74
C ARG A 237 8.36 1.66 -4.28
N SER A 238 8.76 2.79 -3.72
CA SER A 238 8.60 3.08 -2.29
C SER A 238 7.36 3.95 -2.05
N PRO A 239 6.28 3.40 -1.48
CA PRO A 239 5.06 4.18 -1.25
C PRO A 239 5.28 5.47 -0.46
N ILE A 240 6.16 5.45 0.55
CA ILE A 240 6.40 6.62 1.40
C ILE A 240 6.83 7.87 0.63
N ASP A 241 7.46 7.71 -0.53
CA ASP A 241 7.95 8.83 -1.34
C ASP A 241 6.84 9.51 -2.16
N TRP A 242 5.69 8.84 -2.33
CA TRP A 242 4.63 9.25 -3.26
C TRP A 242 3.24 9.42 -2.61
N LEU A 243 3.13 9.35 -1.28
CA LEU A 243 1.85 9.50 -0.55
C LEU A 243 1.08 10.77 -0.96
N HIS A 244 1.79 11.81 -1.39
CA HIS A 244 1.19 13.06 -1.87
C HIS A 244 0.43 12.92 -3.20
N CYS A 245 0.63 11.83 -3.95
CA CYS A 245 -0.04 11.56 -5.22
C CYS A 245 -1.42 10.92 -5.07
N VAL A 246 -1.78 10.50 -3.86
CA VAL A 246 -3.01 9.73 -3.61
C VAL A 246 -4.24 10.63 -3.69
N GLU A 247 -5.18 10.26 -4.57
CA GLU A 247 -6.48 10.92 -4.77
C GLU A 247 -7.62 10.08 -4.20
N SER A 248 -7.64 8.77 -4.46
CA SER A 248 -8.62 7.84 -3.88
C SER A 248 -8.37 7.64 -2.38
N PRO A 249 -9.40 7.50 -1.52
CA PRO A 249 -9.19 7.18 -0.12
C PRO A 249 -8.41 5.88 0.08
N ILE A 250 -7.33 5.93 0.87
CA ILE A 250 -6.54 4.76 1.27
C ILE A 250 -6.64 4.55 2.79
N TYR A 251 -6.96 3.32 3.18
CA TYR A 251 -6.98 2.88 4.56
C TYR A 251 -5.86 1.87 4.79
N VAL A 252 -4.80 2.30 5.48
CA VAL A 252 -3.66 1.46 5.86
C VAL A 252 -3.98 0.83 7.21
N ILE A 253 -4.05 -0.49 7.27
CA ILE A 253 -4.53 -1.22 8.45
C ILE A 253 -3.54 -2.32 8.82
N GLU A 254 -3.16 -2.43 10.09
CA GLU A 254 -2.24 -3.47 10.54
C GLU A 254 -2.52 -3.86 11.99
N GLY A 255 -2.23 -5.11 12.32
CA GLY A 255 -2.25 -5.61 13.69
C GLY A 255 -1.20 -4.94 14.58
N SER A 256 -1.50 -4.74 15.84
CA SER A 256 -0.57 -4.11 16.79
C SER A 256 0.71 -4.94 17.02
N GLU A 257 0.67 -6.22 16.69
CA GLU A 257 1.77 -7.20 16.83
C GLU A 257 2.40 -7.54 15.46
N GLY A 258 2.01 -6.82 14.40
CA GLY A 258 2.54 -6.96 13.03
C GLY A 258 3.69 -5.98 12.75
N ASN A 259 3.81 -5.55 11.47
CA ASN A 259 4.89 -4.68 11.01
C ASN A 259 4.60 -3.17 11.16
N TRP A 260 3.82 -2.80 12.20
CA TRP A 260 3.52 -1.39 12.45
C TRP A 260 4.78 -0.56 12.69
N GLU A 261 5.62 -1.02 13.63
CA GLU A 261 6.84 -0.32 14.01
C GLU A 261 7.91 -0.41 12.89
N GLY A 262 8.54 0.71 12.61
CA GLY A 262 9.63 0.79 11.62
C GLY A 262 9.20 0.74 10.15
N SER A 263 7.90 0.58 9.85
CA SER A 263 7.37 0.58 8.49
C SER A 263 6.13 1.46 8.37
N ILE A 264 4.98 1.03 8.87
CA ILE A 264 3.73 1.79 8.76
C ILE A 264 3.81 3.10 9.54
N SER A 265 4.41 3.08 10.74
CA SER A 265 4.65 4.30 11.53
C SER A 265 5.52 5.34 10.82
N LEU A 266 6.45 4.91 9.95
CA LEU A 266 7.22 5.84 9.12
C LEU A 266 6.34 6.51 8.07
N MET A 267 5.47 5.75 7.38
CA MET A 267 4.51 6.31 6.43
C MET A 267 3.51 7.24 7.12
N GLU A 268 2.97 6.85 8.28
CA GLU A 268 2.05 7.68 9.06
C GLU A 268 2.70 9.02 9.44
N SER A 269 3.96 8.99 9.91
CA SER A 269 4.71 10.19 10.30
C SER A 269 5.06 11.09 9.12
N ALA A 270 5.30 10.52 7.93
CA ALA A 270 5.63 11.27 6.71
C ALA A 270 4.37 11.79 5.97
N ASN A 271 3.20 11.22 6.28
CA ASN A 271 1.98 11.52 5.55
C ASN A 271 1.40 12.90 5.91
N VAL A 272 1.14 13.69 4.87
CA VAL A 272 0.41 14.96 4.96
C VAL A 272 -0.87 14.97 4.11
N ASN A 273 -1.19 13.84 3.47
CA ASN A 273 -2.34 13.68 2.59
C ASN A 273 -3.54 13.16 3.39
N SER A 274 -4.61 13.95 3.46
CA SER A 274 -5.83 13.60 4.20
C SER A 274 -6.60 12.40 3.61
N ASN A 275 -6.31 12.02 2.36
CA ASN A 275 -6.91 10.86 1.72
C ASN A 275 -6.33 9.53 2.26
N ILE A 276 -5.25 9.56 3.04
CA ILE A 276 -4.64 8.37 3.61
C ILE A 276 -4.85 8.36 5.12
N GLN A 277 -5.39 7.28 5.63
CA GLN A 277 -5.63 7.08 7.05
C GLN A 277 -4.99 5.78 7.53
N PHE A 278 -4.48 5.79 8.77
CA PHE A 278 -3.73 4.69 9.37
C PHE A 278 -4.47 4.13 10.58
N PHE A 279 -4.57 2.79 10.66
CA PHE A 279 -5.33 2.08 11.68
C PHE A 279 -4.53 0.93 12.28
N ARG A 280 -4.20 1.04 13.55
CA ARG A 280 -3.55 -0.02 14.33
C ARG A 280 -4.61 -0.84 15.05
N VAL A 281 -4.70 -2.13 14.74
CA VAL A 281 -5.71 -3.04 15.29
C VAL A 281 -5.12 -3.79 16.48
N ARG A 282 -5.58 -3.45 17.67
CA ARG A 282 -5.03 -4.00 18.92
C ARG A 282 -5.31 -5.50 19.08
N GLY A 283 -4.26 -6.27 19.45
CA GLY A 283 -4.36 -7.70 19.77
C GLY A 283 -4.38 -8.62 18.55
N TYR A 284 -4.00 -8.09 17.38
CA TYR A 284 -3.83 -8.87 16.15
C TYR A 284 -2.39 -8.76 15.64
N ASP A 285 -1.91 -9.82 15.04
CA ASP A 285 -0.66 -9.85 14.28
C ASP A 285 -0.90 -9.56 12.79
N HIS A 286 0.17 -9.67 12.00
CA HIS A 286 0.18 -9.41 10.55
C HIS A 286 -0.83 -10.26 9.76
N PHE A 287 -1.14 -11.47 10.21
CA PHE A 287 -2.02 -12.41 9.50
C PHE A 287 -3.42 -12.47 10.11
N SER A 288 -3.51 -12.52 11.42
CA SER A 288 -4.78 -12.66 12.12
C SER A 288 -5.71 -11.45 11.95
N VAL A 289 -5.17 -10.30 11.58
CA VAL A 289 -5.91 -9.07 11.28
C VAL A 289 -6.75 -9.16 10.00
N ILE A 290 -6.39 -10.05 9.06
CA ILE A 290 -7.02 -10.13 7.72
C ILE A 290 -8.52 -10.43 7.82
N SER A 291 -8.90 -11.53 8.47
CA SER A 291 -10.30 -11.96 8.56
C SER A 291 -11.23 -10.92 9.17
N PRO A 292 -11.00 -10.43 10.41
CA PRO A 292 -11.93 -9.50 11.03
C PRO A 292 -12.00 -8.16 10.29
N VAL A 293 -10.89 -7.70 9.71
CA VAL A 293 -10.87 -6.44 8.96
C VAL A 293 -11.60 -6.59 7.62
N THR A 294 -11.37 -7.68 6.87
CA THR A 294 -12.06 -7.90 5.59
C THR A 294 -13.56 -8.14 5.76
N GLU A 295 -13.99 -8.79 6.85
CA GLU A 295 -15.41 -8.89 7.22
C GLU A 295 -16.04 -7.51 7.43
N LYS A 296 -15.35 -6.63 8.16
CA LYS A 296 -15.81 -5.25 8.37
C LYS A 296 -15.86 -4.46 7.07
N ILE A 297 -14.82 -4.54 6.25
CA ILE A 297 -14.75 -3.88 4.94
C ILE A 297 -15.87 -4.37 4.03
N ALA A 298 -16.11 -5.68 3.97
CA ALA A 298 -17.18 -6.26 3.17
C ALA A 298 -18.55 -5.67 3.55
N GLN A 299 -18.84 -5.58 4.85
CA GLN A 299 -20.09 -4.97 5.34
C GLN A 299 -20.18 -3.50 4.90
N LYS A 300 -19.09 -2.73 5.03
CA LYS A 300 -19.08 -1.32 4.66
C LYS A 300 -19.28 -1.10 3.15
N ILE A 301 -18.72 -1.96 2.32
CA ILE A 301 -18.93 -1.93 0.87
C ILE A 301 -20.42 -2.17 0.52
N ILE A 302 -21.04 -3.17 1.15
CA ILE A 302 -22.47 -3.49 0.92
C ILE A 302 -23.36 -2.35 1.43
N ASP A 303 -23.01 -1.73 2.55
CA ASP A 303 -23.73 -0.58 3.10
C ASP A 303 -23.48 0.72 2.31
N ARG A 304 -22.65 0.69 1.27
CA ARG A 304 -22.21 1.84 0.47
C ARG A 304 -21.58 2.97 1.29
N LYS A 305 -20.85 2.60 2.35
CA LYS A 305 -20.13 3.47 3.26
C LYS A 305 -18.69 2.96 3.42
N PRO A 306 -17.89 3.04 2.34
CA PRO A 306 -16.57 2.40 2.30
C PRO A 306 -15.53 3.05 3.24
N GLU A 307 -15.86 4.21 3.82
CA GLU A 307 -14.96 4.92 4.74
C GLU A 307 -14.71 4.09 5.98
N PHE A 308 -13.43 3.74 6.22
CA PHE A 308 -13.02 3.00 7.41
C PHE A 308 -12.69 3.99 8.53
N GLU A 309 -13.20 3.71 9.74
CA GLU A 309 -13.10 4.63 10.87
C GLU A 309 -12.62 3.91 12.14
N ARG A 310 -12.09 4.65 13.11
CA ARG A 310 -11.63 4.06 14.38
C ARG A 310 -12.69 3.25 15.11
N ARG A 311 -13.97 3.65 15.01
CA ARG A 311 -15.07 2.88 15.60
C ARG A 311 -15.26 1.49 14.97
N ASP A 312 -14.82 1.30 13.73
CA ASP A 312 -14.90 0.01 13.02
C ASP A 312 -13.93 -1.04 13.61
N LEU A 313 -12.94 -0.59 14.40
CA LEU A 313 -12.02 -1.46 15.12
C LEU A 313 -12.61 -1.99 16.43
N ILE A 314 -13.74 -1.43 16.91
CA ILE A 314 -14.36 -1.82 18.17
C ILE A 314 -15.12 -3.14 17.95
N GLY A 315 -14.78 -4.16 18.75
CA GLY A 315 -15.47 -5.46 18.73
C GLY A 315 -15.13 -6.34 17.52
N LEU A 316 -14.03 -6.09 16.82
CA LEU A 316 -13.47 -7.06 15.88
C LEU A 316 -13.22 -8.39 16.62
N LYS A 317 -13.67 -9.54 16.04
CA LYS A 317 -13.58 -10.88 16.67
C LYS A 317 -12.79 -11.83 15.78
#